data_030182dc52d75a76b3f8d3cb763ee450
#
_entry.id   030182dc52d75a76b3f8d3cb763ee450
#
_cell.length_a   1.000
_cell.length_b   1.000
_cell.length_c   1.000
_cell.angle_alpha   90.00
_cell.angle_beta   90.00
_cell.angle_gamma   90.00
#
_symmetry.space_group_name_H-M   'P 1'
#
loop_
_entity.id
_entity.type
_entity.pdbx_description
1 polymer ?
#
loop_
_entity_poly.entity_id
_entity_poly.type
_entity_poly.pdbx_seq_one_letter_code
_entity_poly.pdbx_strand_id
1 'polypeptide(L)'
;MDDTWELINHPMSDETGQALADQMKLQNEILKSIASGACKGEKGDPGEKGKKGDTGEIGPQGPKGEKGEKGDTGETGPKGEKGNTGETGPQGPKGEDSAPPDASLTIAGRSADAKVVGDLILPNLTITVDAGSNLTITDGTGIITATVGEDGVYHTALPRTGRWTVKAVLNEYTAEDSVETELGGEYTLKLFYVRIFGVCWNYGASSTVCTRLGQENDPNGFVNIDITSEPVAAVGTGSGSSPFDDYAPWAGMQEYNIVSNAVGPKQGENGFSRSSNGDVVVHIPDFWYKIVDDASGKKRYYYIADKQKTGWDKHPGSGRYVGRYNTGSGHVSRTGMSPLVSITRASARSGAKSKGSGWYEYDYASWCAIGLLYIVEYANWDTQSKIGKGYSSGSSAISSGGTDVMTYHTGRAYGTDGATAVQYRHIENPWGNVFDWVDGVNFNGSTVYVCTDPAKY
;
A
#
# COMPACT_ATOMS: atom_id res chain seq x y z
N MET A 1 7.15 41.68 20.24
CA MET A 1 7.02 40.53 21.15
C MET A 1 8.01 39.50 20.63
N ASP A 2 9.05 39.30 21.41
CA ASP A 2 10.14 38.39 21.06
C ASP A 2 9.66 36.97 20.94
N ASP A 3 9.61 36.46 19.69
CA ASP A 3 9.45 35.05 19.41
C ASP A 3 10.80 34.33 19.61
N THR A 4 11.35 34.40 20.81
CA THR A 4 12.49 33.57 21.20
C THR A 4 11.99 32.18 21.48
N TRP A 5 12.11 31.32 20.48
CA TRP A 5 11.98 29.88 20.64
C TRP A 5 13.15 29.39 21.49
N GLU A 6 12.91 29.10 22.76
CA GLU A 6 13.88 28.35 23.54
C GLU A 6 14.02 26.95 22.92
N LEU A 7 15.21 26.66 22.45
CA LEU A 7 15.65 25.31 22.07
C LEU A 7 15.50 24.42 23.31
N ILE A 8 14.43 23.66 23.36
CA ILE A 8 14.34 22.58 24.33
C ILE A 8 15.18 21.45 23.74
N ASN A 9 16.42 21.36 24.21
CA ASN A 9 17.28 20.20 24.04
C ASN A 9 16.62 18.99 24.70
N HIS A 10 15.75 18.29 23.98
CA HIS A 10 15.55 16.88 24.24
C HIS A 10 16.69 16.15 23.54
N PRO A 11 17.43 15.29 24.22
CA PRO A 11 18.36 14.42 23.56
C PRO A 11 17.56 13.36 22.78
N MET A 12 17.11 13.73 21.59
CA MET A 12 16.96 12.74 20.54
C MET A 12 18.36 12.19 20.32
N SER A 13 18.55 10.88 20.24
CA SER A 13 19.84 10.34 19.82
C SER A 13 20.27 11.13 18.61
N ASP A 14 21.53 11.57 18.54
CA ASP A 14 22.06 12.42 17.47
C ASP A 14 21.70 11.87 16.07
N GLU A 15 21.55 10.56 15.93
CA GLU A 15 21.16 9.87 14.71
C GLU A 15 19.69 10.12 14.28
N THR A 16 18.75 10.17 15.21
CA THR A 16 17.32 10.35 14.87
C THR A 16 17.01 11.80 14.54
N GLY A 17 17.58 12.73 15.30
CA GLY A 17 17.50 14.16 15.02
C GLY A 17 18.16 14.50 13.68
N GLN A 18 19.30 13.90 13.39
CA GLN A 18 20.03 14.07 12.14
C GLN A 18 19.25 13.45 10.96
N ALA A 19 18.70 12.24 11.09
CA ALA A 19 17.90 11.59 10.04
C ALA A 19 16.65 12.41 9.67
N LEU A 20 15.95 12.95 10.67
CA LEU A 20 14.81 13.84 10.46
C LEU A 20 15.23 15.15 9.79
N ALA A 21 16.32 15.78 10.26
CA ALA A 21 16.89 16.99 9.68
C ALA A 21 17.35 16.77 8.23
N ASP A 22 17.94 15.64 7.92
CA ASP A 22 18.40 15.28 6.57
C ASP A 22 17.22 14.98 5.64
N GLN A 23 16.16 14.33 6.15
CA GLN A 23 14.89 14.18 5.41
C GLN A 23 14.28 15.54 5.07
N MET A 24 14.31 16.47 6.02
CA MET A 24 13.85 17.84 5.85
C MET A 24 14.67 18.61 4.83
N LYS A 25 16.01 18.49 4.89
CA LYS A 25 16.93 19.14 3.96
C LYS A 25 16.64 18.69 2.52
N LEU A 26 16.42 17.41 2.35
CA LEU A 26 16.09 16.79 1.08
C LEU A 26 14.73 17.24 0.54
N GLN A 27 13.68 17.25 1.39
CA GLN A 27 12.37 17.74 1.00
C GLN A 27 12.38 19.23 0.68
N ASN A 28 13.20 20.02 1.38
CA ASN A 28 13.41 21.43 1.06
C ASN A 28 14.17 21.64 -0.26
N GLU A 29 15.10 20.79 -0.61
CA GLU A 29 15.77 20.84 -1.92
C GLU A 29 14.79 20.50 -3.04
N ILE A 30 13.89 19.55 -2.82
CA ILE A 30 12.79 19.24 -3.73
C ILE A 30 11.80 20.41 -3.84
N LEU A 31 11.41 21.02 -2.72
CA LEU A 31 10.54 22.20 -2.70
C LEU A 31 11.20 23.42 -3.36
N LYS A 32 12.50 23.64 -3.14
CA LYS A 32 13.26 24.67 -3.84
C LYS A 32 13.36 24.40 -5.34
N SER A 33 13.55 23.17 -5.73
CA SER A 33 13.55 22.73 -7.12
C SER A 33 12.19 22.96 -7.78
N ILE A 34 11.09 22.66 -7.06
CA ILE A 34 9.72 22.93 -7.51
C ILE A 34 9.46 24.44 -7.57
N ALA A 35 9.83 25.21 -6.54
CA ALA A 35 9.62 26.65 -6.44
C ALA A 35 10.47 27.44 -7.44
N SER A 36 11.67 26.97 -7.78
CA SER A 36 12.57 27.59 -8.77
C SER A 36 12.17 27.31 -10.22
N GLY A 37 11.12 26.50 -10.45
CA GLY A 37 10.73 26.07 -11.78
C GLY A 37 11.72 25.10 -12.45
N ALA A 38 12.67 24.55 -11.67
CA ALA A 38 13.62 23.55 -12.17
C ALA A 38 12.94 22.24 -12.56
N CYS A 39 11.67 22.06 -12.18
CA CYS A 39 10.78 21.04 -12.71
C CYS A 39 10.04 21.46 -13.99
N LYS A 40 10.33 22.63 -14.54
CA LYS A 40 10.03 22.86 -15.96
C LYS A 40 11.01 21.97 -16.70
N GLY A 41 10.52 20.86 -17.22
CA GLY A 41 11.26 20.10 -18.21
C GLY A 41 11.86 21.10 -19.21
N GLU A 42 13.12 20.93 -19.52
CA GLU A 42 13.75 21.72 -20.59
C GLU A 42 12.77 21.74 -21.75
N LYS A 43 12.52 22.94 -22.30
CA LYS A 43 11.71 23.07 -23.50
C LYS A 43 12.29 22.08 -24.49
N GLY A 44 11.54 21.04 -24.83
CA GLY A 44 11.98 20.01 -25.74
C GLY A 44 12.62 20.70 -26.93
N ASP A 45 13.79 20.21 -27.33
CA ASP A 45 14.50 20.71 -28.51
C ASP A 45 13.48 20.85 -29.64
N PRO A 46 13.57 21.90 -30.45
CA PRO A 46 12.72 22.06 -31.61
C PRO A 46 12.79 20.75 -32.39
N GLY A 47 11.67 20.08 -32.59
CA GLY A 47 11.61 18.83 -33.32
C GLY A 47 12.46 18.94 -34.58
N GLU A 48 13.30 17.93 -34.83
CA GLU A 48 14.12 17.88 -36.03
C GLU A 48 13.22 18.18 -37.21
N LYS A 49 13.72 19.06 -38.11
CA LYS A 49 13.02 19.40 -39.36
C LYS A 49 12.66 18.10 -40.05
N GLY A 50 11.37 17.86 -40.23
CA GLY A 50 10.85 16.64 -40.85
C GLY A 50 11.67 16.33 -42.08
N LYS A 51 12.17 15.11 -42.17
CA LYS A 51 12.86 14.61 -43.35
C LYS A 51 11.93 14.86 -44.55
N LYS A 52 12.51 15.34 -45.66
CA LYS A 52 11.79 15.47 -46.91
C LYS A 52 11.13 14.13 -47.21
N GLY A 53 9.82 14.13 -47.43
CA GLY A 53 9.05 12.93 -47.69
C GLY A 53 9.73 12.15 -48.82
N ASP A 54 9.88 10.88 -48.61
CA ASP A 54 10.39 9.95 -49.61
C ASP A 54 9.51 10.06 -50.88
N THR A 55 10.15 9.89 -52.04
CA THR A 55 9.43 9.86 -53.31
C THR A 55 8.45 8.70 -53.22
N GLY A 56 7.16 8.94 -53.46
CA GLY A 56 6.11 7.92 -53.38
C GLY A 56 6.55 6.63 -54.09
N GLU A 57 6.38 5.53 -53.42
CA GLU A 57 6.65 4.20 -54.03
C GLU A 57 5.82 3.99 -55.28
N ILE A 58 6.43 3.37 -56.27
CA ILE A 58 5.74 2.96 -57.51
C ILE A 58 4.59 2.06 -57.08
N GLY A 59 3.37 2.37 -57.47
CA GLY A 59 2.18 1.61 -57.16
C GLY A 59 2.37 0.10 -57.40
N PRO A 60 1.85 -0.76 -56.59
CA PRO A 60 1.99 -2.23 -56.72
C PRO A 60 1.44 -2.67 -58.08
N GLN A 61 2.17 -3.58 -58.73
CA GLN A 61 1.74 -4.23 -59.95
C GLN A 61 0.36 -4.86 -59.75
N GLY A 62 -0.56 -4.60 -60.67
CA GLY A 62 -1.91 -5.16 -60.58
C GLY A 62 -1.92 -6.66 -60.34
N PRO A 63 -2.91 -7.19 -59.61
CA PRO A 63 -2.99 -8.58 -59.26
C PRO A 63 -3.00 -9.44 -60.51
N LYS A 64 -2.22 -10.52 -60.49
CA LYS A 64 -2.19 -11.56 -61.52
C LYS A 64 -3.60 -12.15 -61.61
N GLY A 65 -4.15 -12.23 -62.82
CA GLY A 65 -5.45 -12.82 -63.07
C GLY A 65 -5.62 -14.16 -62.35
N GLU A 66 -6.80 -14.39 -61.80
CA GLU A 66 -7.13 -15.58 -61.04
C GLU A 66 -6.97 -16.81 -61.91
N LYS A 67 -6.40 -17.85 -61.34
CA LYS A 67 -6.30 -19.17 -61.96
C LYS A 67 -7.71 -19.76 -62.00
N GLY A 68 -8.14 -20.18 -63.16
CA GLY A 68 -9.43 -20.84 -63.36
C GLY A 68 -9.70 -21.90 -62.28
N GLU A 69 -10.92 -21.98 -61.85
CA GLU A 69 -11.39 -22.90 -60.81
C GLU A 69 -11.06 -24.33 -61.19
N LYS A 70 -10.56 -25.07 -60.22
CA LYS A 70 -10.33 -26.51 -60.35
C LYS A 70 -11.69 -27.18 -60.32
N GLY A 71 -11.99 -28.00 -61.33
CA GLY A 71 -13.20 -28.80 -61.40
C GLY A 71 -13.49 -29.53 -60.08
N ASP A 72 -14.76 -29.62 -59.78
CA ASP A 72 -15.28 -30.22 -58.55
C ASP A 72 -14.72 -31.64 -58.35
N THR A 73 -14.31 -31.90 -57.12
CA THR A 73 -13.88 -33.25 -56.72
C THR A 73 -15.14 -34.12 -56.64
N GLY A 74 -15.15 -35.25 -57.36
CA GLY A 74 -16.25 -36.19 -57.32
C GLY A 74 -16.67 -36.53 -55.87
N GLU A 75 -17.98 -36.71 -55.70
CA GLU A 75 -18.57 -37.02 -54.39
C GLU A 75 -17.90 -38.22 -53.72
N THR A 76 -17.59 -38.07 -52.47
CA THR A 76 -17.05 -39.14 -51.64
C THR A 76 -18.14 -40.21 -51.45
N GLY A 77 -17.84 -41.45 -51.85
CA GLY A 77 -18.75 -42.57 -51.65
C GLY A 77 -19.25 -42.69 -50.21
N PRO A 78 -20.45 -43.20 -49.97
CA PRO A 78 -21.05 -43.31 -48.66
C PRO A 78 -20.14 -44.10 -47.72
N LYS A 79 -20.02 -43.59 -46.49
CA LYS A 79 -19.23 -44.20 -45.40
C LYS A 79 -19.83 -45.59 -45.11
N GLY A 80 -19.01 -46.64 -45.14
CA GLY A 80 -19.42 -47.98 -44.74
C GLY A 80 -20.05 -47.99 -43.35
N GLU A 81 -21.07 -48.83 -43.19
CA GLU A 81 -21.78 -48.99 -41.93
C GLU A 81 -20.83 -49.37 -40.80
N LYS A 82 -21.04 -48.80 -39.64
CA LYS A 82 -20.28 -49.11 -38.43
C LYS A 82 -20.52 -50.56 -38.05
N GLY A 83 -19.49 -51.38 -37.94
CA GLY A 83 -19.56 -52.76 -37.48
C GLY A 83 -20.25 -52.83 -36.12
N ASN A 84 -21.06 -53.85 -35.91
CA ASN A 84 -21.78 -54.11 -34.65
C ASN A 84 -20.78 -54.11 -33.48
N THR A 85 -21.16 -53.51 -32.40
CA THR A 85 -20.41 -53.58 -31.13
C THR A 85 -20.37 -55.03 -30.69
N GLY A 86 -19.16 -55.58 -30.50
CA GLY A 86 -18.95 -56.94 -30.00
C GLY A 86 -19.68 -57.11 -28.64
N GLU A 87 -20.19 -58.31 -28.42
CA GLU A 87 -20.85 -58.66 -27.15
C GLU A 87 -19.95 -58.37 -25.99
N THR A 88 -20.49 -57.81 -24.92
CA THR A 88 -19.77 -57.57 -23.66
C THR A 88 -19.32 -58.93 -23.12
N GLY A 89 -18.03 -59.13 -22.96
CA GLY A 89 -17.48 -60.32 -22.36
C GLY A 89 -18.11 -60.62 -20.98
N PRO A 90 -18.17 -61.90 -20.60
CA PRO A 90 -18.74 -62.28 -19.28
C PRO A 90 -18.01 -61.52 -18.16
N GLN A 91 -18.74 -61.06 -17.17
CA GLN A 91 -18.19 -60.42 -15.97
C GLN A 91 -17.17 -61.37 -15.33
N GLY A 92 -15.98 -60.88 -15.07
CA GLY A 92 -14.94 -61.62 -14.36
C GLY A 92 -15.42 -62.12 -13.01
N PRO A 93 -14.85 -63.19 -12.49
CA PRO A 93 -15.21 -63.73 -11.18
C PRO A 93 -15.06 -62.61 -10.13
N LYS A 94 -15.98 -62.61 -9.17
CA LYS A 94 -15.91 -61.73 -7.98
C LYS A 94 -14.51 -61.88 -7.37
N GLY A 95 -13.76 -60.79 -7.24
CA GLY A 95 -12.47 -60.82 -6.55
C GLY A 95 -12.60 -61.46 -5.17
N GLU A 96 -11.61 -62.21 -4.77
CA GLU A 96 -11.52 -62.76 -3.42
C GLU A 96 -11.59 -61.60 -2.42
N ASP A 97 -12.18 -61.83 -1.26
CA ASP A 97 -12.25 -60.84 -0.21
C ASP A 97 -10.85 -60.30 0.07
N SER A 98 -10.71 -58.97 -0.07
CA SER A 98 -9.41 -58.33 0.05
C SER A 98 -8.77 -58.63 1.42
N ALA A 99 -7.48 -58.95 1.40
CA ALA A 99 -6.70 -59.04 2.65
C ALA A 99 -6.90 -57.80 3.52
N PRO A 100 -6.75 -57.92 4.86
CA PRO A 100 -6.85 -56.73 5.73
C PRO A 100 -6.00 -55.57 5.23
N PRO A 101 -6.45 -54.31 5.41
CA PRO A 101 -5.71 -53.15 4.98
C PRO A 101 -4.27 -53.15 5.48
N ASP A 102 -3.33 -52.73 4.64
CA ASP A 102 -1.93 -52.60 5.00
C ASP A 102 -1.64 -51.19 5.50
N ALA A 103 -1.36 -51.05 6.77
CA ALA A 103 -1.04 -49.75 7.37
C ALA A 103 0.27 -49.12 6.88
N SER A 104 1.15 -49.91 6.25
CA SER A 104 2.43 -49.43 5.73
C SER A 104 2.42 -49.14 4.23
N LEU A 105 1.36 -49.55 3.51
CA LEU A 105 1.27 -49.51 2.02
C LEU A 105 2.38 -50.32 1.33
N THR A 106 3.04 -51.24 2.01
CA THR A 106 4.22 -51.94 1.51
C THR A 106 3.91 -53.31 0.91
N ILE A 107 2.71 -53.88 1.12
CA ILE A 107 2.32 -55.19 0.66
C ILE A 107 1.50 -55.09 -0.62
N ALA A 108 2.06 -55.56 -1.75
CA ALA A 108 1.37 -55.58 -3.02
C ALA A 108 0.09 -56.43 -2.94
N GLY A 109 -1.03 -55.94 -3.43
CA GLY A 109 -2.32 -56.62 -3.50
C GLY A 109 -3.22 -56.47 -2.28
N ARG A 110 -2.81 -55.72 -1.25
CA ARG A 110 -3.70 -55.31 -0.15
C ARG A 110 -4.27 -53.93 -0.34
N SER A 111 -5.46 -53.70 0.15
CA SER A 111 -6.00 -52.35 0.27
C SER A 111 -5.22 -51.56 1.30
N ALA A 112 -4.92 -50.32 1.05
CA ALA A 112 -4.28 -49.45 2.01
C ALA A 112 -5.18 -49.23 3.24
N ASP A 113 -4.58 -49.12 4.40
CA ASP A 113 -5.28 -48.71 5.60
C ASP A 113 -5.86 -47.31 5.42
N ALA A 114 -7.13 -47.12 5.72
CA ALA A 114 -7.80 -45.85 5.52
C ALA A 114 -7.12 -44.70 6.31
N LYS A 115 -6.53 -44.99 7.45
CA LYS A 115 -5.77 -44.03 8.22
C LYS A 115 -4.49 -43.61 7.51
N VAL A 116 -3.71 -44.57 6.99
CA VAL A 116 -2.49 -44.29 6.24
C VAL A 116 -2.77 -43.53 4.96
N VAL A 117 -3.85 -43.86 4.24
CA VAL A 117 -4.28 -43.13 3.07
C VAL A 117 -4.73 -41.73 3.48
N GLY A 118 -5.46 -41.59 4.58
CA GLY A 118 -5.86 -40.30 5.10
C GLY A 118 -4.67 -39.41 5.45
N ASP A 119 -3.67 -39.95 6.11
CA ASP A 119 -2.45 -39.22 6.50
C ASP A 119 -1.63 -38.79 5.24
N LEU A 120 -1.72 -39.57 4.15
CA LEU A 120 -1.01 -39.24 2.89
C LEU A 120 -1.69 -38.18 2.02
N ILE A 121 -3.00 -38.02 2.15
CA ILE A 121 -3.78 -37.09 1.31
C ILE A 121 -4.27 -35.85 2.05
N LEU A 122 -4.16 -35.83 3.39
CA LEU A 122 -4.51 -34.64 4.16
C LEU A 122 -3.56 -33.50 3.87
N PRO A 123 -4.04 -32.23 3.96
CA PRO A 123 -3.19 -31.09 3.76
C PRO A 123 -2.10 -31.01 4.82
N ASN A 124 -0.87 -30.69 4.43
CA ASN A 124 0.24 -30.42 5.32
C ASN A 124 0.47 -28.91 5.45
N LEU A 125 0.61 -28.45 6.67
CA LEU A 125 0.86 -27.04 6.96
C LEU A 125 2.20 -26.87 7.68
N THR A 126 3.05 -26.05 7.10
CA THR A 126 4.29 -25.57 7.68
C THR A 126 4.10 -24.13 8.13
N ILE A 127 4.39 -23.85 9.39
CA ILE A 127 4.28 -22.51 9.98
C ILE A 127 5.68 -22.05 10.39
N THR A 128 6.10 -20.91 9.88
CA THR A 128 7.34 -20.24 10.29
C THR A 128 6.98 -18.99 11.10
N VAL A 129 7.47 -18.93 12.32
CA VAL A 129 7.29 -17.80 13.25
C VAL A 129 8.37 -17.88 14.33
N ASP A 130 8.56 -16.84 15.12
CA ASP A 130 9.60 -16.80 16.16
C ASP A 130 9.49 -17.98 17.12
N ALA A 131 10.64 -18.56 17.50
CA ALA A 131 10.75 -19.65 18.46
C ALA A 131 10.09 -19.32 19.81
N GLY A 132 9.47 -20.30 20.43
CA GLY A 132 8.72 -20.12 21.68
C GLY A 132 7.31 -19.58 21.51
N SER A 133 6.87 -19.32 20.27
CA SER A 133 5.49 -18.88 19.99
C SER A 133 4.49 -19.98 20.31
N ASN A 134 3.39 -19.62 20.98
CA ASN A 134 2.25 -20.50 21.20
C ASN A 134 1.29 -20.38 20.02
N LEU A 135 1.06 -21.49 19.33
CA LEU A 135 0.17 -21.56 18.17
C LEU A 135 -1.23 -22.02 18.58
N THR A 136 -2.21 -21.44 17.92
CA THR A 136 -3.60 -21.91 17.84
C THR A 136 -3.98 -22.00 16.37
N ILE A 137 -4.27 -23.20 15.87
CA ILE A 137 -4.63 -23.46 14.48
C ILE A 137 -6.06 -23.96 14.49
N THR A 138 -6.97 -23.26 13.79
CA THR A 138 -8.40 -23.58 13.85
C THR A 138 -9.10 -23.33 12.51
N ASP A 139 -10.12 -24.14 12.23
CA ASP A 139 -11.08 -23.95 11.15
C ASP A 139 -12.47 -23.51 11.67
N GLY A 140 -12.54 -23.12 12.94
CA GLY A 140 -13.77 -22.75 13.63
C GLY A 140 -14.51 -23.93 14.27
N THR A 141 -14.14 -25.20 13.95
CA THR A 141 -14.76 -26.40 14.52
C THR A 141 -13.78 -27.28 15.28
N GLY A 142 -12.51 -27.23 14.94
CA GLY A 142 -11.42 -27.93 15.62
C GLY A 142 -10.29 -26.98 15.98
N ILE A 143 -9.48 -27.36 16.97
CA ILE A 143 -8.34 -26.57 17.43
C ILE A 143 -7.13 -27.47 17.57
N ILE A 144 -6.00 -27.05 17.00
CA ILE A 144 -4.67 -27.63 17.23
C ILE A 144 -3.86 -26.57 17.97
N THR A 145 -3.20 -26.94 19.05
CA THR A 145 -2.30 -26.04 19.80
C THR A 145 -0.91 -26.61 19.83
N ALA A 146 0.09 -25.75 19.75
CA ALA A 146 1.50 -26.14 19.80
C ALA A 146 2.36 -24.98 20.31
N THR A 147 3.60 -25.28 20.70
CA THR A 147 4.64 -24.30 20.93
C THR A 147 5.75 -24.54 19.90
N VAL A 148 6.18 -23.47 19.24
CA VAL A 148 7.20 -23.53 18.19
C VAL A 148 8.57 -23.79 18.80
N GLY A 149 9.32 -24.72 18.22
CA GLY A 149 10.67 -25.08 18.65
C GLY A 149 11.72 -23.99 18.37
N GLU A 150 12.98 -24.30 18.73
CA GLU A 150 14.10 -23.36 18.57
C GLU A 150 14.42 -23.01 17.10
N ASP A 151 14.02 -23.86 16.16
CA ASP A 151 14.17 -23.64 14.71
C ASP A 151 13.18 -22.62 14.12
N GLY A 152 12.19 -22.20 14.91
CA GLY A 152 11.15 -21.28 14.44
C GLY A 152 10.16 -21.91 13.47
N VAL A 153 10.10 -23.23 13.36
CA VAL A 153 9.24 -23.95 12.40
C VAL A 153 8.33 -24.95 13.12
N TYR A 154 7.09 -25.02 12.69
CA TYR A 154 6.14 -26.03 13.14
C TYR A 154 5.45 -26.69 11.94
N HIS A 155 5.41 -28.01 11.93
CA HIS A 155 4.77 -28.81 10.90
C HIS A 155 3.59 -29.59 11.47
N THR A 156 2.49 -29.63 10.75
CA THR A 156 1.32 -30.42 11.10
C THR A 156 0.52 -30.84 9.88
N ALA A 157 -0.04 -32.05 9.93
CA ALA A 157 -1.11 -32.43 9.02
C ALA A 157 -2.43 -31.86 9.55
N LEU A 158 -3.23 -31.29 8.67
CA LEU A 158 -4.54 -30.76 9.02
C LEU A 158 -5.58 -31.87 8.85
N PRO A 159 -6.52 -32.05 9.81
CA PRO A 159 -7.44 -33.20 9.81
C PRO A 159 -8.49 -33.15 8.70
N ARG A 160 -8.59 -32.04 7.96
CA ARG A 160 -9.52 -31.82 6.84
C ARG A 160 -9.12 -30.65 5.98
N THR A 161 -9.72 -30.53 4.82
CA THR A 161 -9.59 -29.39 3.92
C THR A 161 -10.44 -28.21 4.38
N GLY A 162 -10.22 -27.03 3.80
CA GLY A 162 -10.96 -25.80 4.04
C GLY A 162 -10.08 -24.67 4.58
N ARG A 163 -10.72 -23.64 5.08
CA ARG A 163 -10.01 -22.47 5.60
C ARG A 163 -9.52 -22.71 7.02
N TRP A 164 -8.22 -22.58 7.20
CA TRP A 164 -7.56 -22.68 8.50
C TRP A 164 -6.94 -21.33 8.88
N THR A 165 -7.21 -20.89 10.10
CA THR A 165 -6.61 -19.71 10.69
C THR A 165 -5.54 -20.13 11.68
N VAL A 166 -4.36 -19.53 11.57
CA VAL A 166 -3.23 -19.74 12.46
C VAL A 166 -2.98 -18.48 13.24
N LYS A 167 -3.09 -18.58 14.55
CA LYS A 167 -2.75 -17.51 15.50
C LYS A 167 -1.53 -17.90 16.29
N ALA A 168 -0.51 -17.06 16.29
CA ALA A 168 0.69 -17.20 17.11
C ALA A 168 0.71 -16.11 18.18
N VAL A 169 1.12 -16.46 19.39
CA VAL A 169 1.28 -15.55 20.52
C VAL A 169 2.65 -15.76 21.13
N LEU A 170 3.43 -14.68 21.26
CA LEU A 170 4.70 -14.64 21.95
C LEU A 170 4.74 -13.40 22.84
N ASN A 171 4.82 -13.58 24.14
CA ASN A 171 4.66 -12.51 25.13
C ASN A 171 3.35 -11.74 24.91
N GLU A 172 3.42 -10.43 24.68
CA GLU A 172 2.27 -9.56 24.39
C GLU A 172 1.93 -9.43 22.88
N TYR A 173 2.77 -10.01 22.01
CA TYR A 173 2.59 -9.90 20.57
C TYR A 173 1.74 -11.02 20.02
N THR A 174 0.90 -10.69 19.05
CA THR A 174 0.06 -11.65 18.33
C THR A 174 0.26 -11.46 16.83
N ALA A 175 0.44 -12.58 16.12
CA ALA A 175 0.39 -12.62 14.66
C ALA A 175 -0.69 -13.62 14.24
N GLU A 176 -1.38 -13.35 13.15
CA GLU A 176 -2.46 -14.21 12.65
C GLU A 176 -2.47 -14.18 11.13
N ASP A 177 -2.71 -15.34 10.52
CA ASP A 177 -2.91 -15.49 9.09
C ASP A 177 -3.81 -16.70 8.82
N SER A 178 -4.29 -16.87 7.59
CA SER A 178 -5.15 -17.98 7.20
C SER A 178 -4.76 -18.53 5.84
N VAL A 179 -5.06 -19.80 5.64
CA VAL A 179 -4.82 -20.51 4.40
C VAL A 179 -6.04 -21.35 4.03
N GLU A 180 -6.39 -21.37 2.74
CA GLU A 180 -7.39 -22.28 2.19
C GLU A 180 -6.67 -23.55 1.72
N THR A 181 -7.16 -24.73 2.12
CA THR A 181 -6.45 -25.99 1.91
C THR A 181 -7.29 -27.01 1.16
N GLU A 182 -6.62 -27.79 0.29
CA GLU A 182 -7.19 -28.90 -0.46
C GLU A 182 -6.45 -30.22 -0.13
N LEU A 183 -7.03 -31.35 -0.49
CA LEU A 183 -6.43 -32.68 -0.24
C LEU A 183 -5.05 -32.80 -0.92
N GLY A 184 -4.09 -33.33 -0.19
CA GLY A 184 -2.72 -33.52 -0.66
C GLY A 184 -1.90 -32.25 -0.85
N GLY A 185 -2.44 -31.11 -0.46
CA GLY A 185 -1.74 -29.82 -0.59
C GLY A 185 -0.67 -29.64 0.47
N GLU A 186 0.44 -29.00 0.07
CA GLU A 186 1.51 -28.54 0.94
C GLU A 186 1.43 -27.02 1.06
N TYR A 187 1.28 -26.51 2.28
CA TYR A 187 1.05 -25.09 2.54
C TYR A 187 2.11 -24.56 3.49
N THR A 188 2.53 -23.32 3.28
CA THR A 188 3.45 -22.62 4.16
C THR A 188 2.87 -21.27 4.55
N LEU A 189 2.79 -21.00 5.86
CA LEU A 189 2.49 -19.70 6.40
C LEU A 189 3.71 -19.13 7.12
N LYS A 190 4.01 -17.86 6.83
CA LYS A 190 5.02 -17.09 7.57
C LYS A 190 4.30 -16.01 8.37
N LEU A 191 4.38 -16.09 9.68
CA LEU A 191 3.75 -15.16 10.59
C LEU A 191 4.77 -14.18 11.14
N PHE A 192 4.44 -12.89 11.05
CA PHE A 192 5.30 -11.82 11.55
C PHE A 192 4.57 -11.02 12.61
N TYR A 193 5.18 -10.87 13.78
CA TYR A 193 4.66 -10.01 14.84
C TYR A 193 4.76 -8.52 14.48
N VAL A 194 5.77 -8.17 13.71
CA VAL A 194 5.99 -6.82 13.18
C VAL A 194 6.19 -6.93 11.68
N ARG A 195 5.36 -6.26 10.90
CA ARG A 195 5.48 -6.21 9.45
C ARG A 195 6.32 -5.00 9.06
N ILE A 196 7.29 -5.21 8.19
CA ILE A 196 8.25 -4.18 7.80
C ILE A 196 8.28 -4.06 6.29
N PHE A 197 8.09 -2.83 5.82
CA PHE A 197 8.09 -2.42 4.43
C PHE A 197 9.22 -1.44 4.19
N GLY A 198 9.74 -1.38 2.97
CA GLY A 198 10.81 -0.44 2.67
C GLY A 198 10.96 -0.10 1.20
N VAL A 199 11.64 1.03 0.98
CA VAL A 199 12.08 1.48 -0.34
C VAL A 199 13.48 2.06 -0.25
N CYS A 200 14.22 1.96 -1.36
CA CYS A 200 15.52 2.57 -1.53
C CYS A 200 15.45 3.68 -2.58
N TRP A 201 15.82 4.89 -2.22
CA TRP A 201 15.99 5.99 -3.16
C TRP A 201 17.48 6.21 -3.47
N ASN A 202 17.79 6.22 -4.77
CA ASN A 202 19.11 6.60 -5.25
C ASN A 202 19.12 8.10 -5.55
N TYR A 203 19.55 8.92 -4.58
CA TYR A 203 19.62 10.37 -4.73
C TYR A 203 20.83 10.84 -5.55
N GLY A 204 21.69 9.93 -5.97
CA GLY A 204 22.74 10.19 -6.94
C GLY A 204 22.27 10.15 -8.39
N ALA A 205 21.08 9.62 -8.63
CA ALA A 205 20.43 9.60 -9.93
C ALA A 205 19.38 10.72 -10.03
N SER A 206 19.15 11.24 -11.23
CA SER A 206 18.10 12.23 -11.48
C SER A 206 16.72 11.58 -11.59
N SER A 207 16.45 10.53 -10.84
CA SER A 207 15.20 9.76 -10.89
C SER A 207 14.37 9.97 -9.63
N THR A 208 13.06 10.12 -9.83
CA THR A 208 12.07 10.14 -8.74
C THR A 208 11.68 8.72 -8.29
N VAL A 209 12.03 7.70 -9.08
CA VAL A 209 11.69 6.30 -8.81
C VAL A 209 12.58 5.75 -7.72
N CYS A 210 11.96 5.10 -6.73
CA CYS A 210 12.62 4.32 -5.69
C CYS A 210 12.56 2.83 -6.04
N THR A 211 13.54 2.08 -5.57
CA THR A 211 13.48 0.62 -5.63
C THR A 211 12.67 0.11 -4.44
N ARG A 212 11.63 -0.66 -4.70
CA ARG A 212 10.90 -1.37 -3.65
C ARG A 212 11.78 -2.47 -3.07
N LEU A 213 11.84 -2.53 -1.75
CA LEU A 213 12.60 -3.55 -1.04
C LEU A 213 11.71 -4.74 -0.72
N GLY A 214 12.29 -5.91 -0.77
CA GLY A 214 11.74 -7.19 -0.34
C GLY A 214 12.78 -7.97 0.45
N GLN A 215 12.44 -9.16 0.92
CA GLN A 215 13.31 -9.99 1.76
C GLN A 215 14.65 -10.30 1.11
N GLU A 216 14.67 -10.48 -0.22
CA GLU A 216 15.89 -10.88 -0.95
C GLU A 216 16.79 -9.70 -1.34
N ASN A 217 16.23 -8.50 -1.50
CA ASN A 217 16.97 -7.34 -2.04
C ASN A 217 17.18 -6.21 -1.04
N ASP A 218 16.76 -6.36 0.20
CA ASP A 218 17.02 -5.40 1.28
C ASP A 218 18.44 -5.61 1.86
N PRO A 219 19.39 -4.71 1.62
CA PRO A 219 20.76 -4.89 2.11
C PRO A 219 20.88 -4.77 3.65
N ASN A 220 19.86 -4.23 4.32
CA ASN A 220 19.81 -4.09 5.76
C ASN A 220 19.06 -5.24 6.45
N GLY A 221 18.41 -6.12 5.69
CA GLY A 221 17.71 -7.30 6.19
C GLY A 221 16.51 -6.97 7.10
N PHE A 222 15.87 -5.82 6.92
CA PHE A 222 14.74 -5.42 7.77
C PHE A 222 13.39 -5.83 7.18
N VAL A 223 13.23 -5.72 5.85
CA VAL A 223 11.97 -5.99 5.17
C VAL A 223 11.61 -7.47 5.27
N ASN A 224 10.38 -7.76 5.69
CA ASN A 224 9.88 -9.11 5.83
C ASN A 224 8.54 -9.35 5.11
N ILE A 225 8.00 -8.33 4.45
CA ILE A 225 6.81 -8.43 3.60
C ILE A 225 7.19 -8.05 2.17
N ASP A 226 7.03 -8.98 1.25
CA ASP A 226 7.27 -8.74 -0.18
C ASP A 226 6.03 -8.16 -0.84
N ILE A 227 6.15 -6.95 -1.35
CA ILE A 227 5.11 -6.29 -2.13
C ILE A 227 5.42 -6.46 -3.61
N THR A 228 4.62 -7.24 -4.31
CA THR A 228 4.86 -7.66 -5.70
C THR A 228 4.03 -6.88 -6.73
N SER A 229 3.06 -6.09 -6.30
CA SER A 229 2.24 -5.26 -7.18
C SER A 229 2.36 -3.78 -6.84
N GLU A 230 2.09 -2.93 -7.82
CA GLU A 230 2.13 -1.48 -7.65
C GLU A 230 0.74 -0.91 -7.34
N PRO A 231 0.66 0.15 -6.52
CA PRO A 231 -0.59 0.84 -6.29
C PRO A 231 -1.13 1.49 -7.58
N VAL A 232 -2.44 1.44 -7.75
CA VAL A 232 -3.16 2.06 -8.86
C VAL A 232 -4.14 3.09 -8.29
N ALA A 233 -3.90 4.36 -8.62
CA ALA A 233 -4.77 5.45 -8.21
C ALA A 233 -6.06 5.46 -9.05
N ALA A 234 -7.20 5.74 -8.43
CA ALA A 234 -8.48 5.85 -9.11
C ALA A 234 -8.67 7.18 -9.85
N VAL A 235 -9.61 7.18 -10.78
CA VAL A 235 -10.16 8.41 -11.39
C VAL A 235 -11.67 8.45 -11.18
N GLY A 236 -12.15 9.44 -10.45
CA GLY A 236 -13.55 9.56 -10.08
C GLY A 236 -14.07 8.33 -9.34
N THR A 237 -15.15 7.72 -9.85
CA THR A 237 -15.73 6.47 -9.30
C THR A 237 -15.08 5.21 -9.86
N GLY A 238 -14.00 5.34 -10.64
CA GLY A 238 -13.25 4.20 -11.15
C GLY A 238 -12.54 3.41 -10.05
N SER A 239 -12.13 2.20 -10.38
CA SER A 239 -11.41 1.33 -9.45
C SER A 239 -9.98 1.83 -9.22
N GLY A 240 -9.55 1.78 -7.99
CA GLY A 240 -8.16 1.84 -7.57
C GLY A 240 -7.79 0.57 -6.81
N SER A 241 -6.52 0.36 -6.55
CA SER A 241 -6.02 -0.75 -5.74
C SER A 241 -4.66 -0.42 -5.15
N SER A 242 -4.38 -0.92 -3.96
CA SER A 242 -3.04 -0.88 -3.39
C SER A 242 -2.78 -2.16 -2.62
N PRO A 243 -1.60 -2.77 -2.80
CA PRO A 243 -1.21 -3.92 -1.98
C PRO A 243 -1.07 -3.55 -0.50
N PHE A 244 -1.08 -2.27 -0.15
CA PHE A 244 -1.02 -1.77 1.23
C PHE A 244 -2.40 -1.58 1.87
N ASP A 245 -3.50 -1.87 1.16
CA ASP A 245 -4.85 -1.70 1.69
C ASP A 245 -5.17 -2.66 2.84
N ASP A 246 -4.46 -3.79 2.90
CA ASP A 246 -4.60 -4.81 3.94
C ASP A 246 -3.58 -4.68 5.08
N TYR A 247 -2.66 -3.70 5.01
CA TYR A 247 -1.59 -3.56 5.99
C TYR A 247 -1.67 -2.25 6.77
N ALA A 248 -1.51 -2.35 8.10
CA ALA A 248 -1.25 -1.17 8.91
C ALA A 248 0.15 -0.59 8.57
N PRO A 249 0.32 0.77 8.63
CA PRO A 249 -0.67 1.75 9.06
C PRO A 249 -1.68 2.17 7.98
N TRP A 250 -1.45 1.87 6.69
CA TRP A 250 -2.25 2.36 5.56
C TRP A 250 -3.72 1.97 5.65
N ALA A 251 -4.03 0.71 6.00
CA ALA A 251 -5.41 0.22 6.19
C ALA A 251 -6.18 0.99 7.26
N GLY A 252 -5.47 1.54 8.23
CA GLY A 252 -6.05 2.31 9.34
C GLY A 252 -6.24 3.80 9.05
N MET A 253 -5.80 4.30 7.89
CA MET A 253 -6.06 5.68 7.46
C MET A 253 -7.51 5.79 7.00
N GLN A 254 -8.38 6.23 7.91
CA GLN A 254 -9.83 6.27 7.73
C GLN A 254 -10.38 7.65 8.13
N GLU A 255 -11.54 8.00 7.58
CA GLU A 255 -12.22 9.25 7.89
C GLU A 255 -13.04 9.15 9.18
N TYR A 256 -12.98 10.21 9.98
CA TYR A 256 -13.77 10.37 11.21
C TYR A 256 -14.37 11.77 11.26
N ASN A 257 -15.46 11.91 12.02
CA ASN A 257 -15.87 13.23 12.48
C ASN A 257 -15.21 13.57 13.83
N ILE A 258 -14.82 14.83 14.04
CA ILE A 258 -14.53 15.35 15.37
C ILE A 258 -15.71 16.20 15.81
N VAL A 259 -16.40 15.76 16.86
CA VAL A 259 -17.59 16.41 17.39
C VAL A 259 -17.33 16.80 18.84
N SER A 260 -17.48 18.08 19.16
CA SER A 260 -17.24 18.59 20.53
C SER A 260 -15.89 18.15 21.12
N ASN A 261 -14.82 18.23 20.32
CA ASN A 261 -13.46 17.82 20.64
C ASN A 261 -13.26 16.32 20.95
N ALA A 262 -14.21 15.48 20.59
CA ALA A 262 -14.08 14.03 20.69
C ALA A 262 -14.11 13.38 19.31
N VAL A 263 -13.39 12.27 19.17
CA VAL A 263 -13.50 11.42 17.98
C VAL A 263 -14.91 10.84 17.92
N GLY A 264 -15.61 11.16 16.87
CA GLY A 264 -16.98 10.74 16.60
C GLY A 264 -17.05 9.55 15.64
N PRO A 265 -18.16 9.42 14.89
CA PRO A 265 -18.36 8.29 14.00
C PRO A 265 -17.32 8.25 12.87
N LYS A 266 -16.93 7.05 12.51
CA LYS A 266 -16.10 6.73 11.35
C LYS A 266 -16.95 6.70 10.08
N GLN A 267 -16.33 6.92 8.93
CA GLN A 267 -16.97 6.75 7.63
C GLN A 267 -17.64 5.36 7.51
N GLY A 268 -18.89 5.36 7.09
CA GLY A 268 -19.73 4.15 7.02
C GLY A 268 -20.56 3.88 8.28
N GLU A 269 -20.27 4.54 9.39
CA GLU A 269 -21.06 4.42 10.63
C GLU A 269 -22.22 5.42 10.67
N ASN A 270 -23.23 5.09 11.48
CA ASN A 270 -24.37 5.97 11.67
C ASN A 270 -23.94 7.29 12.30
N GLY A 271 -24.40 8.40 11.72
CA GLY A 271 -24.06 9.73 12.16
C GLY A 271 -22.81 10.34 11.53
N PHE A 272 -22.02 9.60 10.75
CA PHE A 272 -20.94 10.19 9.97
C PHE A 272 -21.48 11.14 8.89
N SER A 273 -20.87 12.32 8.76
CA SER A 273 -21.23 13.29 7.72
C SER A 273 -20.01 14.13 7.33
N ARG A 274 -19.80 14.28 6.03
CA ARG A 274 -18.76 15.18 5.50
C ARG A 274 -19.16 16.65 5.54
N SER A 275 -20.45 16.96 5.74
CA SER A 275 -20.98 18.33 5.63
C SER A 275 -21.52 18.92 6.92
N SER A 276 -22.02 18.13 7.85
CA SER A 276 -22.87 18.64 8.96
C SER A 276 -22.47 18.19 10.36
N ASN A 277 -21.61 17.21 10.51
CA ASN A 277 -21.28 16.64 11.83
C ASN A 277 -19.83 16.91 12.23
N GLY A 278 -19.54 18.13 12.73
CA GLY A 278 -18.19 18.50 13.18
C GLY A 278 -17.17 18.64 12.03
N ASP A 279 -15.93 18.45 12.33
CA ASP A 279 -14.85 18.42 11.36
C ASP A 279 -14.67 17.01 10.78
N VAL A 280 -14.27 16.93 9.52
CA VAL A 280 -13.89 15.67 8.91
C VAL A 280 -12.36 15.58 8.90
N VAL A 281 -11.88 14.54 9.52
CA VAL A 281 -10.44 14.28 9.69
C VAL A 281 -10.08 12.88 9.21
N VAL A 282 -8.81 12.69 8.88
CA VAL A 282 -8.22 11.39 8.57
C VAL A 282 -7.28 10.99 9.69
N HIS A 283 -7.44 9.80 10.22
CA HIS A 283 -6.52 9.23 11.20
C HIS A 283 -5.23 8.77 10.53
N ILE A 284 -4.10 9.15 11.07
CA ILE A 284 -2.78 8.60 10.73
C ILE A 284 -2.44 7.61 11.85
N PRO A 285 -2.56 6.29 11.65
CA PRO A 285 -2.26 5.31 12.68
C PRO A 285 -0.83 5.38 13.19
N ASP A 286 -0.59 4.83 14.36
CA ASP A 286 0.77 4.67 14.87
C ASP A 286 1.60 3.77 13.95
N PHE A 287 2.84 4.19 13.71
CA PHE A 287 3.84 3.38 13.03
C PHE A 287 5.24 3.75 13.51
N TRP A 288 6.15 2.82 13.33
CA TRP A 288 7.58 2.99 13.62
C TRP A 288 8.35 3.08 12.32
N TYR A 289 9.47 3.79 12.35
CA TYR A 289 10.25 4.01 11.15
C TYR A 289 11.76 3.91 11.41
N LYS A 290 12.49 3.68 10.35
CA LYS A 290 13.93 3.79 10.31
C LYS A 290 14.38 4.32 8.97
N ILE A 291 15.36 5.22 9.00
CA ILE A 291 16.02 5.74 7.80
C ILE A 291 17.49 5.34 7.88
N VAL A 292 17.99 4.75 6.80
CA VAL A 292 19.40 4.35 6.70
C VAL A 292 20.00 5.06 5.50
N ASP A 293 21.09 5.79 5.71
CA ASP A 293 21.84 6.48 4.67
C ASP A 293 23.09 5.68 4.28
N ASP A 294 23.21 5.37 2.99
CA ASP A 294 24.46 4.94 2.37
C ASP A 294 25.02 6.11 1.57
N ALA A 295 25.80 6.96 2.23
CA ALA A 295 26.41 8.13 1.63
C ALA A 295 27.38 7.77 0.49
N SER A 296 28.05 6.61 0.57
CA SER A 296 29.00 6.13 -0.43
C SER A 296 28.32 5.72 -1.72
N GLY A 297 27.17 5.04 -1.60
CA GLY A 297 26.32 4.63 -2.71
C GLY A 297 25.31 5.69 -3.14
N LYS A 298 25.27 6.84 -2.45
CA LYS A 298 24.25 7.89 -2.65
C LYS A 298 22.84 7.34 -2.59
N LYS A 299 22.57 6.46 -1.62
CA LYS A 299 21.29 5.81 -1.42
C LYS A 299 20.74 6.12 -0.05
N ARG A 300 19.42 6.22 0.02
CA ARG A 300 18.69 6.35 1.29
C ARG A 300 17.58 5.32 1.32
N TYR A 301 17.52 4.60 2.42
CA TYR A 301 16.57 3.53 2.65
C TYR A 301 15.53 4.03 3.65
N TYR A 302 14.27 3.90 3.31
CA TYR A 302 13.14 4.28 4.15
C TYR A 302 12.37 3.03 4.53
N TYR A 303 12.17 2.85 5.83
CA TYR A 303 11.45 1.70 6.37
C TYR A 303 10.30 2.11 7.25
N ILE A 304 9.20 1.36 7.18
CA ILE A 304 8.04 1.48 8.05
C ILE A 304 7.78 0.12 8.69
N ALA A 305 7.53 0.12 10.00
CA ALA A 305 7.05 -1.01 10.76
C ALA A 305 5.65 -0.70 11.31
N ASP A 306 4.72 -1.65 11.22
CA ASP A 306 3.34 -1.52 11.67
C ASP A 306 3.18 -1.54 13.19
N LYS A 307 4.20 -1.99 13.92
CA LYS A 307 4.25 -2.06 15.38
C LYS A 307 5.63 -1.69 15.89
N GLN A 308 5.72 -1.52 17.19
CA GLN A 308 6.98 -1.22 17.87
C GLN A 308 8.04 -2.30 17.56
N LYS A 309 9.23 -1.85 17.21
CA LYS A 309 10.41 -2.66 16.97
C LYS A 309 11.59 -2.08 17.76
N THR A 310 12.34 -2.93 18.42
CA THR A 310 13.52 -2.52 19.18
C THR A 310 14.52 -1.77 18.28
N GLY A 311 14.97 -0.61 18.72
CA GLY A 311 15.90 0.25 17.98
C GLY A 311 15.26 1.03 16.80
N TRP A 312 13.94 1.11 16.77
CA TRP A 312 13.18 1.95 15.86
C TRP A 312 12.37 2.98 16.64
N ASP A 313 12.20 4.16 16.06
CA ASP A 313 11.43 5.24 16.68
C ASP A 313 9.98 5.22 16.18
N LYS A 314 9.05 5.53 17.08
CA LYS A 314 7.69 5.86 16.70
C LYS A 314 7.70 7.16 15.92
N HIS A 315 7.05 7.21 14.77
CA HIS A 315 7.02 8.43 13.97
C HIS A 315 6.24 9.54 14.72
N PRO A 316 6.83 10.74 14.92
CA PRO A 316 6.21 11.77 15.75
C PRO A 316 4.91 12.33 15.18
N GLY A 317 4.65 12.18 13.88
CA GLY A 317 3.41 12.57 13.21
C GLY A 317 2.37 11.46 13.12
N SER A 318 2.66 10.26 13.66
CA SER A 318 1.70 9.16 13.72
C SER A 318 0.81 9.23 14.97
N GLY A 319 -0.29 8.47 14.99
CA GLY A 319 -1.28 8.52 16.07
C GLY A 319 -2.09 9.80 16.10
N ARG A 320 -2.18 10.52 14.99
CA ARG A 320 -2.82 11.84 14.90
C ARG A 320 -3.98 11.85 13.91
N TYR A 321 -4.78 12.89 14.01
CA TYR A 321 -5.85 13.20 13.07
C TYR A 321 -5.50 14.47 12.29
N VAL A 322 -5.56 14.42 10.98
CA VAL A 322 -5.36 15.60 10.11
C VAL A 322 -6.66 15.95 9.40
N GLY A 323 -6.88 17.23 9.09
CA GLY A 323 -8.04 17.63 8.30
C GLY A 323 -8.10 16.87 6.97
N ARG A 324 -9.28 16.31 6.63
CA ARG A 324 -9.49 15.71 5.31
C ARG A 324 -9.37 16.76 4.20
N TYR A 325 -9.85 17.98 4.48
CA TYR A 325 -9.95 19.08 3.54
C TYR A 325 -9.09 20.25 3.95
N ASN A 326 -8.66 21.05 2.97
CA ASN A 326 -8.12 22.37 3.24
C ASN A 326 -9.12 23.15 4.10
N THR A 327 -8.63 23.79 5.15
CA THR A 327 -9.45 24.47 6.16
C THR A 327 -10.27 25.60 5.56
N GLY A 328 -11.57 25.59 5.77
CA GLY A 328 -12.50 26.62 5.33
C GLY A 328 -12.79 27.68 6.40
N SER A 329 -13.75 28.58 6.13
CA SER A 329 -14.20 29.61 7.07
C SER A 329 -14.61 29.02 8.41
N GLY A 330 -14.26 29.68 9.51
CA GLY A 330 -14.44 29.16 10.86
C GLY A 330 -13.43 28.10 11.26
N HIS A 331 -12.37 27.91 10.50
CA HIS A 331 -11.32 26.93 10.71
C HIS A 331 -11.83 25.48 10.75
N VAL A 332 -12.80 25.18 9.88
CA VAL A 332 -13.41 23.84 9.79
C VAL A 332 -12.95 23.08 8.56
N SER A 333 -12.81 21.76 8.72
CA SER A 333 -12.53 20.81 7.64
C SER A 333 -13.83 20.10 7.25
N ARG A 334 -14.49 20.59 6.21
CA ARG A 334 -15.78 20.05 5.69
C ARG A 334 -15.84 20.15 4.17
N THR A 335 -16.70 19.36 3.58
CA THR A 335 -17.03 19.46 2.15
C THR A 335 -17.75 20.78 1.85
N GLY A 336 -17.58 21.28 0.63
CA GLY A 336 -18.26 22.49 0.12
C GLY A 336 -17.72 23.82 0.66
N MET A 337 -16.61 23.80 1.40
CA MET A 337 -16.01 25.02 1.96
C MET A 337 -14.99 25.61 1.01
N SER A 338 -15.01 26.94 0.85
CA SER A 338 -13.88 27.62 0.23
C SER A 338 -12.69 27.63 1.19
N PRO A 339 -11.49 27.23 0.73
CA PRO A 339 -10.30 27.25 1.60
C PRO A 339 -9.99 28.66 2.10
N LEU A 340 -9.48 28.75 3.31
CA LEU A 340 -8.91 29.99 3.82
C LEU A 340 -7.62 30.29 3.08
N VAL A 341 -7.57 31.43 2.43
CA VAL A 341 -6.41 31.93 1.70
C VAL A 341 -6.00 33.31 2.22
N SER A 342 -4.78 33.74 1.90
CA SER A 342 -4.26 35.07 2.28
C SER A 342 -4.25 35.29 3.79
N ILE A 343 -4.02 34.25 4.57
CA ILE A 343 -3.85 34.29 6.02
C ILE A 343 -2.37 34.11 6.38
N THR A 344 -1.99 34.56 7.58
CA THR A 344 -0.64 34.32 8.11
C THR A 344 -0.60 33.00 8.88
N ARG A 345 0.59 32.40 9.04
CA ARG A 345 0.78 31.23 9.91
C ARG A 345 0.27 31.49 11.35
N ALA A 346 0.53 32.69 11.90
CA ALA A 346 0.03 33.07 13.21
C ALA A 346 -1.50 33.05 13.27
N SER A 347 -2.19 33.49 12.23
CA SER A 347 -3.65 33.46 12.15
C SER A 347 -4.16 32.00 12.02
N ALA A 348 -3.51 31.17 11.23
CA ALA A 348 -3.85 29.76 11.11
C ALA A 348 -3.70 29.04 12.45
N ARG A 349 -2.56 29.23 13.14
CA ARG A 349 -2.30 28.71 14.49
C ARG A 349 -3.35 29.16 15.52
N SER A 350 -3.66 30.47 15.56
CA SER A 350 -4.70 31.02 16.45
C SER A 350 -6.07 30.42 16.15
N GLY A 351 -6.40 30.28 14.87
CA GLY A 351 -7.64 29.67 14.43
C GLY A 351 -7.77 28.22 14.84
N ALA A 352 -6.73 27.42 14.67
CA ALA A 352 -6.73 26.04 15.16
C ALA A 352 -6.90 25.97 16.67
N LYS A 353 -6.13 26.74 17.44
CA LYS A 353 -6.21 26.79 18.91
C LYS A 353 -7.58 27.27 19.42
N SER A 354 -8.28 28.13 18.68
CA SER A 354 -9.62 28.62 19.07
C SER A 354 -10.70 27.53 19.07
N LYS A 355 -10.44 26.39 18.41
CA LYS A 355 -11.36 25.24 18.41
C LYS A 355 -11.34 24.47 19.72
N GLY A 356 -10.31 24.62 20.53
CA GLY A 356 -10.18 23.97 21.85
C GLY A 356 -8.85 23.26 22.03
N SER A 357 -8.70 22.63 23.18
CA SER A 357 -7.50 21.86 23.53
C SER A 357 -7.33 20.68 22.56
N GLY A 358 -6.08 20.42 22.14
CA GLY A 358 -5.76 19.35 21.21
C GLY A 358 -5.92 19.72 19.73
N TRP A 359 -6.36 20.93 19.41
CA TRP A 359 -6.39 21.45 18.05
C TRP A 359 -5.15 22.29 17.76
N TYR A 360 -4.46 21.92 16.69
CA TYR A 360 -3.23 22.57 16.24
C TYR A 360 -3.32 22.84 14.73
N GLU A 361 -2.53 23.78 14.26
CA GLU A 361 -2.27 23.95 12.85
C GLU A 361 -1.60 22.67 12.31
N TYR A 362 -1.78 22.37 11.01
CA TYR A 362 -1.12 21.28 10.34
C TYR A 362 0.39 21.37 10.53
N ASP A 363 1.01 20.33 11.04
CA ASP A 363 2.38 20.39 11.45
C ASP A 363 3.31 19.55 10.56
N TYR A 364 4.58 19.88 10.64
CA TYR A 364 5.63 19.26 9.86
C TYR A 364 5.76 17.76 10.16
N ALA A 365 5.57 17.33 11.39
CA ALA A 365 5.63 15.92 11.75
C ALA A 365 4.53 15.11 11.06
N SER A 366 3.31 15.63 11.03
CA SER A 366 2.18 14.99 10.31
C SER A 366 2.42 14.98 8.79
N TRP A 367 2.95 16.09 8.24
CA TRP A 367 3.31 16.18 6.83
C TRP A 367 4.39 15.15 6.46
N CYS A 368 5.43 14.99 7.29
CA CYS A 368 6.46 13.97 7.11
C CYS A 368 5.91 12.55 7.20
N ALA A 369 4.97 12.30 8.13
CA ALA A 369 4.32 11.00 8.26
C ALA A 369 3.60 10.60 6.98
N ILE A 370 2.79 11.51 6.42
CA ILE A 370 2.08 11.29 5.16
C ILE A 370 3.06 11.07 4.01
N GLY A 371 4.13 11.87 3.94
CA GLY A 371 5.16 11.73 2.91
C GLY A 371 5.90 10.40 2.99
N LEU A 372 6.22 9.92 4.21
CA LEU A 372 6.88 8.63 4.41
C LEU A 372 5.97 7.45 4.06
N LEU A 373 4.69 7.53 4.44
CA LEU A 373 3.69 6.54 4.05
C LEU A 373 3.55 6.48 2.53
N TYR A 374 3.46 7.64 1.89
CA TYR A 374 3.36 7.74 0.43
C TYR A 374 4.58 7.13 -0.28
N ILE A 375 5.80 7.49 0.13
CA ILE A 375 7.00 7.01 -0.59
C ILE A 375 7.20 5.51 -0.45
N VAL A 376 6.86 4.93 0.70
CA VAL A 376 6.92 3.47 0.88
C VAL A 376 5.81 2.78 0.09
N GLU A 377 4.62 3.38 -0.02
CA GLU A 377 3.51 2.82 -0.79
C GLU A 377 3.75 2.90 -2.31
N TYR A 378 4.14 4.06 -2.84
CA TYR A 378 4.23 4.31 -4.28
C TYR A 378 5.62 4.11 -4.87
N ALA A 379 6.65 3.99 -4.04
CA ALA A 379 8.06 3.89 -4.47
C ALA A 379 8.46 4.92 -5.53
N ASN A 380 7.91 6.14 -5.45
CA ASN A 380 8.16 7.21 -6.41
C ASN A 380 7.87 8.58 -5.80
N TRP A 381 8.82 9.51 -5.88
CA TRP A 381 8.65 10.88 -5.42
C TRP A 381 7.72 11.74 -6.29
N ASP A 382 7.45 11.31 -7.52
CA ASP A 382 6.53 12.01 -8.42
C ASP A 382 5.07 11.65 -8.12
N THR A 383 4.49 12.32 -7.12
CA THR A 383 3.08 12.19 -6.75
C THR A 383 2.14 12.53 -7.90
N GLN A 384 2.55 13.45 -8.77
CA GLN A 384 1.72 13.95 -9.86
C GLN A 384 1.52 12.90 -10.94
N SER A 385 2.58 12.16 -11.29
CA SER A 385 2.46 11.07 -12.27
C SER A 385 1.74 9.85 -11.71
N LYS A 386 1.85 9.61 -10.39
CA LYS A 386 1.27 8.43 -9.74
C LYS A 386 -0.21 8.60 -9.38
N ILE A 387 -0.60 9.78 -8.93
CA ILE A 387 -1.96 10.05 -8.43
C ILE A 387 -2.66 11.13 -9.26
N GLY A 388 -1.95 12.21 -9.59
CA GLY A 388 -2.45 13.34 -10.33
C GLY A 388 -1.84 14.65 -9.86
N LYS A 389 -1.91 15.66 -10.69
CA LYS A 389 -1.29 17.00 -10.46
C LYS A 389 -1.96 17.79 -9.33
N GLY A 390 -3.19 17.40 -8.97
CA GLY A 390 -4.03 18.27 -8.15
C GLY A 390 -4.51 19.51 -8.92
N TYR A 391 -5.23 20.38 -8.23
CA TYR A 391 -5.68 21.63 -8.86
C TYR A 391 -4.53 22.63 -8.89
N SER A 392 -3.97 22.84 -10.09
CA SER A 392 -2.80 23.69 -10.32
C SER A 392 -2.96 24.63 -11.52
N SER A 393 -4.06 24.52 -12.27
CA SER A 393 -4.28 25.28 -13.52
C SER A 393 -5.09 26.55 -13.35
N GLY A 394 -5.71 26.77 -12.19
CA GLY A 394 -6.57 27.93 -11.94
C GLY A 394 -5.87 29.08 -11.21
N SER A 395 -6.49 30.26 -11.25
CA SER A 395 -6.04 31.47 -10.53
C SER A 395 -6.68 31.63 -9.15
N SER A 396 -7.66 30.80 -8.80
CA SER A 396 -8.39 30.81 -7.53
C SER A 396 -8.53 29.40 -7.01
N ALA A 397 -8.48 29.24 -5.68
CA ALA A 397 -8.70 27.94 -5.05
C ALA A 397 -10.11 27.41 -5.35
N ILE A 398 -10.23 26.09 -5.49
CA ILE A 398 -11.52 25.40 -5.56
C ILE A 398 -12.01 25.01 -4.15
N SER A 399 -13.33 24.92 -4.01
CA SER A 399 -13.94 24.45 -2.78
C SER A 399 -13.60 22.97 -2.50
N SER A 400 -13.54 22.62 -1.22
CA SER A 400 -13.36 21.27 -0.73
C SER A 400 -14.52 20.34 -1.15
N GLY A 401 -14.27 19.03 -1.13
CA GLY A 401 -15.25 18.00 -1.49
C GLY A 401 -15.20 17.56 -2.95
N GLY A 402 -14.21 18.06 -3.71
CA GLY A 402 -14.02 17.63 -5.09
C GLY A 402 -13.80 16.13 -5.24
N THR A 403 -13.23 15.48 -4.24
CA THR A 403 -12.97 14.03 -4.22
C THR A 403 -14.06 13.20 -3.52
N ASP A 404 -15.13 13.81 -3.03
CA ASP A 404 -16.20 13.09 -2.31
C ASP A 404 -16.97 12.08 -3.16
N VAL A 405 -16.92 12.26 -4.47
CA VAL A 405 -17.50 11.33 -5.46
C VAL A 405 -16.70 10.04 -5.62
N MET A 406 -15.45 10.02 -5.13
CA MET A 406 -14.56 8.88 -5.30
C MET A 406 -14.96 7.75 -4.35
N THR A 407 -14.94 6.52 -4.86
CA THR A 407 -15.19 5.30 -4.07
C THR A 407 -13.91 4.73 -3.48
N TYR A 408 -12.76 5.03 -4.09
CA TYR A 408 -11.46 4.60 -3.62
C TYR A 408 -10.70 5.76 -2.97
N HIS A 409 -10.01 5.49 -1.89
CA HIS A 409 -9.38 6.49 -1.00
C HIS A 409 -8.20 7.25 -1.61
N THR A 410 -7.72 6.87 -2.79
CA THR A 410 -6.54 7.50 -3.43
C THR A 410 -6.76 7.67 -4.92
N GLY A 411 -6.51 8.88 -5.42
CA GLY A 411 -6.66 9.17 -6.83
C GLY A 411 -7.00 10.63 -7.09
N ARG A 412 -7.58 10.89 -8.25
CA ARG A 412 -8.07 12.22 -8.64
C ARG A 412 -9.56 12.20 -8.96
N ALA A 413 -10.25 13.29 -8.72
CA ALA A 413 -11.63 13.48 -9.15
C ALA A 413 -11.75 13.45 -10.69
N TYR A 414 -12.98 13.45 -11.18
CA TYR A 414 -13.23 13.55 -12.63
C TYR A 414 -12.71 14.88 -13.20
N GLY A 415 -12.41 14.85 -14.48
CA GLY A 415 -11.98 16.04 -15.22
C GLY A 415 -10.51 15.99 -15.67
N THR A 416 -10.03 17.11 -16.15
CA THR A 416 -8.66 17.25 -16.65
C THR A 416 -7.67 17.25 -15.50
N ASP A 417 -6.59 16.48 -15.60
CA ASP A 417 -5.51 16.49 -14.63
C ASP A 417 -4.87 17.88 -14.54
N GLY A 418 -4.66 18.37 -13.33
CA GLY A 418 -4.27 19.75 -13.06
C GLY A 418 -5.44 20.74 -12.89
N ALA A 419 -6.67 20.36 -13.24
CA ALA A 419 -7.88 21.15 -13.08
C ALA A 419 -8.89 20.53 -12.10
N THR A 420 -8.49 19.53 -11.34
CA THR A 420 -9.35 18.79 -10.41
C THR A 420 -8.64 18.45 -9.12
N ALA A 421 -9.43 18.19 -8.06
CA ALA A 421 -8.90 17.76 -6.78
C ALA A 421 -8.28 16.35 -6.86
N VAL A 422 -7.29 16.10 -6.01
CA VAL A 422 -6.69 14.79 -5.77
C VAL A 422 -6.89 14.40 -4.32
N GLN A 423 -6.78 13.11 -4.03
CA GLN A 423 -6.69 12.63 -2.65
C GLN A 423 -5.66 11.52 -2.53
N TYR A 424 -5.02 11.47 -1.37
CA TYR A 424 -4.18 10.37 -0.93
C TYR A 424 -4.70 9.87 0.42
N ARG A 425 -5.09 8.59 0.45
CA ARG A 425 -5.61 7.94 1.65
C ARG A 425 -6.65 8.81 2.37
N HIS A 426 -7.69 9.22 1.63
CA HIS A 426 -8.78 10.10 2.06
C HIS A 426 -8.40 11.58 2.29
N ILE A 427 -7.15 11.97 2.36
CA ILE A 427 -6.75 13.37 2.51
C ILE A 427 -6.89 14.06 1.16
N GLU A 428 -7.80 15.02 1.06
CA GLU A 428 -8.05 15.79 -0.16
C GLU A 428 -7.04 16.91 -0.32
N ASN A 429 -6.52 17.07 -1.53
CA ASN A 429 -5.54 18.07 -1.91
C ASN A 429 -4.31 18.13 -1.00
N PRO A 430 -3.63 16.98 -0.72
CA PRO A 430 -2.37 17.01 0.02
C PRO A 430 -1.26 17.73 -0.76
N TRP A 431 -1.51 18.07 -2.01
CA TRP A 431 -0.78 19.00 -2.88
C TRP A 431 -1.75 19.61 -3.90
N GLY A 432 -1.40 20.77 -4.45
CA GLY A 432 -2.28 21.54 -5.30
C GLY A 432 -3.30 22.37 -4.50
N ASN A 433 -4.21 23.05 -5.19
CA ASN A 433 -5.25 23.91 -4.69
C ASN A 433 -4.73 25.16 -3.94
N VAL A 434 -4.16 25.02 -2.75
CA VAL A 434 -3.62 26.10 -1.94
C VAL A 434 -2.23 25.72 -1.38
N PHE A 435 -1.46 26.75 -0.99
CA PHE A 435 -0.26 26.53 -0.18
C PHE A 435 -0.67 26.38 1.28
N ASP A 436 -0.21 25.30 1.91
CA ASP A 436 -0.46 25.06 3.33
C ASP A 436 0.61 25.74 4.19
N TRP A 437 0.17 26.39 5.25
CA TRP A 437 1.05 26.72 6.36
C TRP A 437 1.34 25.45 7.14
N VAL A 438 2.60 25.26 7.48
CA VAL A 438 3.06 24.09 8.25
C VAL A 438 3.74 24.59 9.52
N ASP A 439 3.23 24.16 10.66
CA ASP A 439 3.81 24.48 11.97
C ASP A 439 4.88 23.45 12.41
N GLY A 440 5.55 23.70 13.52
CA GLY A 440 6.59 22.80 14.03
C GLY A 440 7.89 22.82 13.25
N VAL A 441 8.04 23.68 12.25
CA VAL A 441 9.29 23.86 11.51
C VAL A 441 9.65 25.32 11.35
N ASN A 442 10.92 25.66 11.57
CA ASN A 442 11.44 27.02 11.38
C ASN A 442 12.85 26.98 10.76
N PHE A 443 13.22 28.09 10.14
CA PHE A 443 14.52 28.26 9.49
C PHE A 443 15.25 29.46 10.05
N ASN A 444 16.51 29.28 10.41
CA ASN A 444 17.42 30.37 10.71
C ASN A 444 18.67 30.24 9.84
N GLY A 445 18.73 31.03 8.78
CA GLY A 445 19.72 30.84 7.72
C GLY A 445 19.59 29.47 7.05
N SER A 446 20.64 28.67 7.09
CA SER A 446 20.67 27.29 6.57
C SER A 446 20.28 26.24 7.61
N THR A 447 20.05 26.63 8.86
CA THR A 447 19.69 25.70 9.92
C THR A 447 18.18 25.53 9.99
N VAL A 448 17.75 24.28 10.05
CA VAL A 448 16.33 23.90 10.20
C VAL A 448 16.09 23.49 11.66
N TYR A 449 15.08 24.06 12.25
CA TYR A 449 14.62 23.73 13.60
C TYR A 449 13.28 23.00 13.49
N VAL A 450 13.18 21.84 14.14
CA VAL A 450 11.96 21.04 14.17
C VAL A 450 11.49 20.88 15.61
N CYS A 451 10.22 21.14 15.83
CA CYS A 451 9.51 20.78 17.03
C CYS A 451 8.46 19.72 16.67
N THR A 452 8.47 18.59 17.36
CA THR A 452 7.52 17.49 17.13
C THR A 452 6.40 17.45 18.16
N ASP A 453 6.42 18.36 19.14
CA ASP A 453 5.39 18.49 20.15
C ASP A 453 4.47 19.66 19.83
N PRO A 454 3.22 19.40 19.35
CA PRO A 454 2.30 20.45 18.94
C PRO A 454 1.92 21.42 20.07
N ALA A 455 2.04 20.99 21.32
CA ALA A 455 1.74 21.86 22.47
C ALA A 455 2.74 23.01 22.65
N LYS A 456 3.88 22.96 21.95
CA LYS A 456 4.99 23.91 22.06
C LYS A 456 5.10 24.90 20.91
N TYR A 457 4.17 24.89 19.93
CA TYR A 457 4.14 25.89 18.86
C TYR A 457 3.20 27.05 19.15
#